data_5b5289429a757207eee97ca634b49945
#
_entry.id   5b5289429a757207eee97ca634b49945
#
_cell.length_a   1.000
_cell.length_b   1.000
_cell.length_c   1.000
_cell.angle_alpha   90.00
_cell.angle_beta   90.00
_cell.angle_gamma   90.00
#
_symmetry.space_group_name_H-M   'P 1'
#
loop_
_entity.id
_entity.type
_entity.pdbx_description
1 polymer ?
#
loop_
_entity_poly.entity_id
_entity_poly.type
_entity_poly.pdbx_seq_one_letter_code
_entity_poly.pdbx_strand_id
1 'polypeptide(L)'
;MSEVADTPPELQASFMDPVVQDDPFEVYAEMHERCPVHRLPETGLVMVTKYDDVRTVLTDPSVFSSEPSGGAGRQTEIALAHAAYMAEHGWVKARTLQRTDPPVHTRYRKLLGRVFTNRRVKEMTPRIDDITNMLIDGFIDRGTCEWVSEFALPLPGMFIAEQLGLRVDCLLYTSPSPRDRG
;
A
#
# COMPACT_ATOMS: atom_id res chain seq x y z
N MET A 1 -31.00 30.13 -4.08
CA MET A 1 -31.40 28.96 -4.84
C MET A 1 -30.20 28.59 -5.70
N SER A 2 -29.30 27.81 -5.16
CA SER A 2 -28.16 27.28 -5.92
C SER A 2 -28.57 25.91 -6.45
N GLU A 3 -28.53 25.83 -7.77
CA GLU A 3 -28.78 24.63 -8.56
C GLU A 3 -27.92 23.46 -8.03
N VAL A 4 -28.61 22.38 -7.74
CA VAL A 4 -28.01 21.09 -7.44
C VAL A 4 -27.23 20.68 -8.68
N ALA A 5 -25.92 20.67 -8.58
CA ALA A 5 -25.04 20.19 -9.62
C ALA A 5 -25.43 18.76 -10.01
N ASP A 6 -25.57 18.60 -11.31
CA ASP A 6 -25.81 17.39 -12.06
C ASP A 6 -25.15 16.15 -11.38
N THR A 7 -25.96 15.13 -11.12
CA THR A 7 -25.44 13.88 -10.56
C THR A 7 -24.41 13.34 -11.54
N PRO A 8 -23.16 13.13 -11.13
CA PRO A 8 -22.15 12.62 -12.04
C PRO A 8 -22.61 11.28 -12.63
N PRO A 9 -22.31 11.01 -13.90
CA PRO A 9 -22.72 9.78 -14.55
C PRO A 9 -22.24 8.58 -13.72
N GLU A 10 -23.18 7.69 -13.36
CA GLU A 10 -22.86 6.47 -12.65
C GLU A 10 -21.93 5.62 -13.51
N LEU A 11 -20.83 5.17 -12.93
CA LEU A 11 -20.02 4.10 -13.52
C LEU A 11 -20.85 2.83 -13.57
N GLN A 12 -20.90 2.18 -14.73
CA GLN A 12 -21.65 0.95 -14.90
C GLN A 12 -20.98 -0.26 -14.24
N ALA A 13 -19.67 -0.16 -13.94
CA ALA A 13 -18.89 -1.24 -13.37
C ALA A 13 -18.56 -0.98 -11.90
N SER A 14 -18.72 -2.00 -11.07
CA SER A 14 -18.33 -1.98 -9.66
C SER A 14 -16.89 -2.42 -9.49
N PHE A 15 -16.10 -1.67 -8.72
CA PHE A 15 -14.74 -2.09 -8.31
C PHE A 15 -14.74 -3.29 -7.35
N MET A 16 -15.90 -3.73 -6.90
CA MET A 16 -16.04 -4.97 -6.12
C MET A 16 -16.25 -6.21 -7.01
N ASP A 17 -16.47 -6.01 -8.31
CA ASP A 17 -16.58 -7.10 -9.28
C ASP A 17 -15.19 -7.74 -9.50
N PRO A 18 -15.03 -9.06 -9.31
CA PRO A 18 -13.77 -9.76 -9.55
C PRO A 18 -13.20 -9.54 -10.96
N VAL A 19 -14.04 -9.42 -11.98
CA VAL A 19 -13.61 -9.18 -13.36
C VAL A 19 -12.94 -7.81 -13.48
N VAL A 20 -13.52 -6.79 -12.82
CA VAL A 20 -12.93 -5.44 -12.78
C VAL A 20 -11.64 -5.42 -11.95
N GLN A 21 -11.56 -6.24 -10.90
CA GLN A 21 -10.33 -6.33 -10.09
C GLN A 21 -9.18 -6.99 -10.87
N ASP A 22 -9.48 -7.94 -11.73
CA ASP A 22 -8.48 -8.60 -12.58
C ASP A 22 -7.97 -7.69 -13.70
N ASP A 23 -8.86 -6.91 -14.32
CA ASP A 23 -8.51 -5.94 -15.35
C ASP A 23 -9.30 -4.62 -15.20
N PRO A 24 -8.79 -3.67 -14.39
CA PRO A 24 -9.49 -2.43 -14.08
C PRO A 24 -9.28 -1.30 -15.12
N PHE A 25 -8.47 -1.52 -16.16
CA PHE A 25 -7.98 -0.43 -17.00
C PHE A 25 -9.09 0.25 -17.83
N GLU A 26 -10.07 -0.49 -18.32
CA GLU A 26 -11.20 0.09 -19.03
C GLU A 26 -12.05 0.99 -18.11
N VAL A 27 -12.27 0.56 -16.87
CA VAL A 27 -13.00 1.34 -15.86
C VAL A 27 -12.22 2.60 -15.48
N TYR A 28 -10.91 2.52 -15.34
CA TYR A 28 -10.07 3.70 -15.11
C TYR A 28 -10.10 4.67 -16.29
N ALA A 29 -10.11 4.19 -17.54
CA ALA A 29 -10.22 5.04 -18.72
C ALA A 29 -11.57 5.78 -18.73
N GLU A 30 -12.67 5.07 -18.48
CA GLU A 30 -14.00 5.69 -18.38
C GLU A 30 -14.06 6.74 -17.26
N MET A 31 -13.54 6.42 -16.08
CA MET A 31 -13.46 7.38 -14.98
C MET A 31 -12.66 8.62 -15.36
N HIS A 32 -11.51 8.43 -15.99
CA HIS A 32 -10.62 9.52 -16.35
C HIS A 32 -11.28 10.52 -17.32
N GLU A 33 -12.13 10.01 -18.23
CA GLU A 33 -12.83 10.82 -19.21
C GLU A 33 -14.11 11.47 -18.67
N ARG A 34 -14.93 10.72 -17.93
CA ARG A 34 -16.31 11.09 -17.61
C ARG A 34 -16.52 11.54 -16.16
N CYS A 35 -15.83 10.89 -15.21
CA CYS A 35 -16.01 11.16 -13.78
C CYS A 35 -14.69 11.00 -13.00
N PRO A 36 -13.72 11.92 -13.19
CA PRO A 36 -12.38 11.79 -12.61
C PRO A 36 -12.36 11.79 -11.09
N VAL A 37 -13.41 12.24 -10.44
CA VAL A 37 -13.65 12.14 -8.99
C VAL A 37 -14.97 11.40 -8.81
N HIS A 38 -14.90 10.15 -8.36
CA HIS A 38 -16.07 9.27 -8.25
C HIS A 38 -16.20 8.70 -6.84
N ARG A 39 -17.43 8.74 -6.30
CA ARG A 39 -17.74 8.10 -5.02
C ARG A 39 -18.30 6.70 -5.29
N LEU A 40 -17.63 5.68 -4.75
CA LEU A 40 -18.08 4.30 -4.82
C LEU A 40 -19.35 4.12 -3.97
N PRO A 41 -20.47 3.71 -4.54
CA PRO A 41 -21.74 3.56 -3.80
C PRO A 41 -21.64 2.51 -2.69
N GLU A 42 -20.91 1.41 -2.94
CA GLU A 42 -20.81 0.27 -2.03
C GLU A 42 -20.01 0.58 -0.76
N THR A 43 -19.00 1.41 -0.88
CA THR A 43 -18.05 1.67 0.22
C THR A 43 -18.05 3.11 0.69
N GLY A 44 -18.61 4.03 -0.09
CA GLY A 44 -18.54 5.47 0.14
C GLY A 44 -17.12 6.07 -0.05
N LEU A 45 -16.16 5.27 -0.51
CA LEU A 45 -14.83 5.74 -0.85
C LEU A 45 -14.88 6.65 -2.07
N VAL A 46 -14.00 7.65 -2.10
CA VAL A 46 -13.85 8.55 -3.25
C VAL A 46 -12.58 8.16 -3.98
N MET A 47 -12.73 7.83 -5.26
CA MET A 47 -11.62 7.59 -6.17
C MET A 47 -11.31 8.86 -6.97
N VAL A 48 -10.04 9.12 -7.17
CA VAL A 48 -9.54 10.27 -7.93
C VAL A 48 -8.55 9.74 -8.97
N THR A 49 -8.76 10.08 -10.25
CA THR A 49 -7.98 9.48 -11.35
C THR A 49 -7.10 10.46 -12.11
N LYS A 50 -7.44 11.76 -12.18
CA LYS A 50 -6.59 12.73 -12.89
C LYS A 50 -5.34 13.07 -12.10
N TYR A 51 -4.21 13.13 -12.78
CA TYR A 51 -2.89 13.37 -12.19
C TYR A 51 -2.84 14.63 -11.29
N ASP A 52 -3.36 15.76 -11.76
CA ASP A 52 -3.32 17.02 -11.00
C ASP A 52 -4.20 16.97 -9.75
N ASP A 53 -5.35 16.30 -9.83
CA ASP A 53 -6.24 16.11 -8.68
C ASP A 53 -5.60 15.15 -7.67
N VAL A 54 -5.03 14.02 -8.13
CA VAL A 54 -4.28 13.09 -7.27
C VAL A 54 -3.12 13.80 -6.60
N ARG A 55 -2.36 14.60 -7.35
CA ARG A 55 -1.27 15.39 -6.81
C ARG A 55 -1.75 16.38 -5.73
N THR A 56 -2.86 17.06 -5.97
CA THR A 56 -3.46 17.97 -4.99
C THR A 56 -3.83 17.23 -3.71
N VAL A 57 -4.54 16.11 -3.82
CA VAL A 57 -4.91 15.28 -2.66
C VAL A 57 -3.68 14.82 -1.86
N LEU A 58 -2.62 14.42 -2.54
CA LEU A 58 -1.41 13.89 -1.89
C LEU A 58 -0.49 14.97 -1.30
N THR A 59 -0.62 16.23 -1.73
CA THR A 59 0.32 17.29 -1.33
C THR A 59 -0.29 18.39 -0.48
N ASP A 60 -1.61 18.41 -0.29
CA ASP A 60 -2.29 19.39 0.55
C ASP A 60 -2.83 18.76 1.87
N PRO A 61 -1.98 18.68 2.91
CA PRO A 61 -2.39 18.12 4.20
C PRO A 61 -3.31 19.04 5.02
N SER A 62 -3.58 20.26 4.53
CA SER A 62 -4.51 21.16 5.21
C SER A 62 -5.97 20.79 4.94
N VAL A 63 -6.22 20.10 3.83
CA VAL A 63 -7.55 19.65 3.39
C VAL A 63 -7.65 18.12 3.45
N PHE A 64 -6.60 17.42 3.06
CA PHE A 64 -6.58 15.96 2.93
C PHE A 64 -5.65 15.32 3.96
N SER A 65 -6.21 14.57 4.89
CA SER A 65 -5.47 13.89 5.95
C SER A 65 -5.03 12.49 5.53
N SER A 66 -3.79 12.13 5.88
CA SER A 66 -3.28 10.76 5.79
C SER A 66 -3.65 9.93 7.04
N GLU A 67 -4.16 10.57 8.08
CA GLU A 67 -4.64 9.84 9.25
C GLU A 67 -5.87 9.03 8.86
N PRO A 68 -5.92 7.77 9.29
CA PRO A 68 -7.08 6.95 9.03
C PRO A 68 -8.29 7.54 9.77
N SER A 69 -9.02 8.43 9.12
CA SER A 69 -10.36 8.83 9.55
C SER A 69 -11.29 7.64 9.39
N GLY A 70 -12.27 7.50 10.27
CA GLY A 70 -13.24 6.41 10.24
C GLY A 70 -14.15 6.40 9.01
N GLY A 71 -13.55 6.25 7.82
CA GLY A 71 -14.29 6.05 6.57
C GLY A 71 -15.13 4.78 6.61
N ALA A 72 -16.10 4.67 5.72
CA ALA A 72 -17.13 3.63 5.68
C ALA A 72 -16.60 2.19 5.82
N GLY A 73 -15.37 1.89 5.36
CA GLY A 73 -14.74 0.58 5.53
C GLY A 73 -14.21 0.26 6.95
N ARG A 74 -14.23 1.23 7.89
CA ARG A 74 -13.72 1.02 9.25
C ARG A 74 -14.80 0.76 10.31
N GLN A 75 -16.02 1.04 9.99
CA GLN A 75 -17.15 0.80 10.90
C GLN A 75 -17.81 -0.57 10.64
N THR A 76 -17.16 -1.46 9.90
CA THR A 76 -17.65 -2.83 9.82
C THR A 76 -17.52 -3.49 11.20
N GLU A 77 -18.50 -4.29 11.55
CA GLU A 77 -18.54 -5.05 12.79
C GLU A 77 -17.24 -5.84 13.01
N ILE A 78 -16.68 -6.40 11.94
CA ILE A 78 -15.38 -7.12 11.92
C ILE A 78 -14.23 -6.18 12.30
N ALA A 79 -14.18 -4.97 11.78
CA ALA A 79 -13.10 -4.02 12.08
C ALA A 79 -13.16 -3.55 13.54
N LEU A 80 -14.36 -3.36 14.09
CA LEU A 80 -14.57 -3.00 15.49
C LEU A 80 -14.20 -4.17 16.42
N ALA A 81 -14.65 -5.40 16.09
CA ALA A 81 -14.30 -6.60 16.84
C ALA A 81 -12.79 -6.86 16.83
N HIS A 82 -12.12 -6.71 15.68
CA HIS A 82 -10.67 -6.81 15.58
C HIS A 82 -9.95 -5.73 16.40
N ALA A 83 -10.43 -4.49 16.37
CA ALA A 83 -9.84 -3.40 17.16
C ALA A 83 -9.98 -3.66 18.66
N ALA A 84 -11.14 -4.15 19.13
CA ALA A 84 -11.38 -4.53 20.52
C ALA A 84 -10.46 -5.68 20.95
N TYR A 85 -10.36 -6.74 20.13
CA TYR A 85 -9.48 -7.87 20.39
C TYR A 85 -8.00 -7.44 20.50
N MET A 86 -7.53 -6.58 19.58
CA MET A 86 -6.15 -6.07 19.60
C MET A 86 -5.88 -5.14 20.78
N ALA A 87 -6.88 -4.42 21.27
CA ALA A 87 -6.74 -3.59 22.48
C ALA A 87 -6.57 -4.43 23.75
N GLU A 88 -7.21 -5.60 23.80
CA GLU A 88 -7.19 -6.50 24.96
C GLU A 88 -5.98 -7.45 24.96
N HIS A 89 -5.66 -8.03 23.78
CA HIS A 89 -4.69 -9.14 23.65
C HIS A 89 -3.45 -8.81 22.86
N GLY A 90 -3.37 -7.63 22.25
CA GLY A 90 -2.34 -7.26 21.31
C GLY A 90 -1.64 -5.95 21.63
N TRP A 91 -0.92 -5.48 20.63
CA TRP A 91 -0.22 -4.22 20.67
C TRP A 91 -1.08 -3.14 20.01
N VAL A 92 -1.18 -1.99 20.65
CA VAL A 92 -1.79 -0.82 20.00
C VAL A 92 -0.98 -0.50 18.76
N LYS A 93 -1.65 -0.46 17.61
CA LYS A 93 -1.03 -0.14 16.32
C LYS A 93 -0.31 1.20 16.41
N ALA A 94 1.01 1.19 16.34
CA ALA A 94 1.79 2.42 16.30
C ALA A 94 1.41 3.24 15.05
N ARG A 95 1.38 4.56 15.21
CA ARG A 95 1.20 5.46 14.05
C ARG A 95 2.44 5.38 13.17
N THR A 96 2.28 4.91 11.96
CA THR A 96 3.36 4.83 10.98
C THR A 96 3.49 6.16 10.23
N LEU A 97 4.65 6.39 9.61
CA LEU A 97 4.90 7.58 8.80
C LEU A 97 3.80 7.85 7.77
N GLN A 98 3.31 6.78 7.12
CA GLN A 98 2.30 6.85 6.04
C GLN A 98 0.89 7.23 6.55
N ARG A 99 0.69 7.23 7.87
CA ARG A 99 -0.63 7.43 8.50
C ARG A 99 -0.56 8.53 9.56
N THR A 100 0.22 9.56 9.28
CA THR A 100 0.36 10.73 10.13
C THR A 100 0.44 11.98 9.27
N ASP A 101 -0.06 13.08 9.81
CA ASP A 101 0.01 14.39 9.20
C ASP A 101 1.09 15.27 9.83
N PRO A 102 1.46 16.40 9.24
CA PRO A 102 2.28 17.40 9.89
C PRO A 102 1.67 17.86 11.22
N PRO A 103 2.46 18.15 12.27
CA PRO A 103 3.93 18.20 12.29
C PRO A 103 4.62 16.84 12.52
N VAL A 104 3.89 15.80 12.92
CA VAL A 104 4.44 14.48 13.26
C VAL A 104 5.08 13.82 12.03
N HIS A 105 4.37 13.81 10.90
CA HIS A 105 4.90 13.33 9.63
C HIS A 105 6.22 14.02 9.28
N THR A 106 6.27 15.35 9.36
CA THR A 106 7.47 16.12 9.03
C THR A 106 8.67 15.74 9.90
N ARG A 107 8.44 15.49 11.19
CA ARG A 107 9.49 15.04 12.12
C ARG A 107 10.05 13.68 11.72
N TYR A 108 9.18 12.71 11.46
CA TYR A 108 9.60 11.36 11.06
C TYR A 108 10.29 11.37 9.69
N ARG A 109 9.74 12.12 8.74
CA ARG A 109 10.34 12.24 7.40
C ARG A 109 11.75 12.83 7.45
N LYS A 110 11.99 13.84 8.31
CA LYS A 110 13.33 14.41 8.52
C LYS A 110 14.30 13.40 9.13
N LEU A 111 13.88 12.56 10.05
CA LEU A 111 14.72 11.52 10.65
C LEU A 111 15.12 10.48 9.59
N LEU A 112 14.16 9.96 8.84
CA LEU A 112 14.41 8.98 7.78
C LEU A 112 15.27 9.55 6.65
N GLY A 113 15.05 10.80 6.26
CA GLY A 113 15.83 11.48 5.22
C GLY A 113 17.32 11.64 5.56
N ARG A 114 17.72 11.54 6.83
CA ARG A 114 19.13 11.52 7.25
C ARG A 114 19.78 10.15 7.02
N VAL A 115 18.98 9.08 7.07
CA VAL A 115 19.43 7.70 6.88
C VAL A 115 19.40 7.32 5.40
N PHE A 116 18.29 7.64 4.71
CA PHE A 116 18.09 7.31 3.30
C PHE A 116 18.48 8.48 2.38
N THR A 117 19.76 8.79 2.33
CA THR A 117 20.32 9.78 1.40
C THR A 117 20.61 9.14 0.04
N ASN A 118 20.70 9.95 -1.03
CA ASN A 118 21.09 9.47 -2.36
C ASN A 118 22.45 8.74 -2.36
N ARG A 119 23.38 9.19 -1.54
CA ARG A 119 24.66 8.51 -1.35
C ARG A 119 24.46 7.13 -0.75
N ARG A 120 23.67 7.05 0.33
CA ARG A 120 23.42 5.78 1.02
C ARG A 120 22.69 4.78 0.12
N VAL A 121 21.71 5.25 -0.67
CA VAL A 121 21.02 4.40 -1.65
C VAL A 121 21.99 3.82 -2.69
N LYS A 122 22.95 4.62 -3.20
CA LYS A 122 23.99 4.11 -4.10
C LYS A 122 24.90 3.06 -3.44
N GLU A 123 25.21 3.24 -2.16
CA GLU A 123 26.00 2.27 -1.39
C GLU A 123 25.27 0.94 -1.16
N MET A 124 23.92 0.95 -1.23
CA MET A 124 23.08 -0.23 -1.10
C MET A 124 22.99 -1.06 -2.39
N THR A 125 23.19 -0.43 -3.56
CA THR A 125 23.01 -1.09 -4.86
C THR A 125 23.77 -2.42 -5.00
N PRO A 126 25.07 -2.53 -4.68
CA PRO A 126 25.78 -3.80 -4.82
C PRO A 126 25.14 -4.94 -4.00
N ARG A 127 24.64 -4.63 -2.81
CA ARG A 127 24.00 -5.64 -1.98
C ARG A 127 22.64 -6.07 -2.53
N ILE A 128 21.88 -5.15 -3.12
CA ILE A 128 20.63 -5.47 -3.82
C ILE A 128 20.92 -6.38 -5.02
N ASP A 129 21.97 -6.09 -5.77
CA ASP A 129 22.42 -6.91 -6.91
C ASP A 129 22.80 -8.33 -6.45
N ASP A 130 23.53 -8.47 -5.34
CA ASP A 130 23.89 -9.78 -4.78
C ASP A 130 22.65 -10.60 -4.39
N ILE A 131 21.67 -10.00 -3.69
CA ILE A 131 20.43 -10.66 -3.30
C ILE A 131 19.62 -11.03 -4.55
N THR A 132 19.55 -10.14 -5.52
CA THR A 132 18.84 -10.36 -6.80
C THR A 132 19.41 -11.58 -7.52
N ASN A 133 20.74 -11.63 -7.70
CA ASN A 133 21.40 -12.75 -8.37
C ASN A 133 21.20 -14.05 -7.59
N MET A 134 21.36 -14.04 -6.28
CA MET A 134 21.13 -15.21 -5.43
C MET A 134 19.69 -15.77 -5.59
N LEU A 135 18.69 -14.91 -5.64
CA LEU A 135 17.30 -15.34 -5.83
C LEU A 135 17.06 -15.90 -7.24
N ILE A 136 17.63 -15.26 -8.27
CA ILE A 136 17.53 -15.74 -9.66
C ILE A 136 18.21 -17.09 -9.81
N ASP A 137 19.42 -17.27 -9.25
CA ASP A 137 20.14 -18.53 -9.29
C ASP A 137 19.34 -19.68 -8.64
N GLY A 138 18.46 -19.36 -7.69
CA GLY A 138 17.59 -20.37 -7.06
C GLY A 138 16.55 -21.00 -8.00
N PHE A 139 16.21 -20.37 -9.11
CA PHE A 139 15.19 -20.87 -10.03
C PHE A 139 15.60 -20.89 -11.52
N ILE A 140 16.73 -20.27 -11.89
CA ILE A 140 17.11 -20.10 -13.30
C ILE A 140 17.20 -21.43 -14.04
N ASP A 141 17.74 -22.48 -13.43
CA ASP A 141 17.91 -23.80 -14.04
C ASP A 141 16.57 -24.54 -14.28
N ARG A 142 15.52 -24.15 -13.55
CA ARG A 142 14.17 -24.71 -13.73
C ARG A 142 13.44 -24.10 -14.95
N GLY A 143 13.90 -22.93 -15.44
CA GLY A 143 13.27 -22.19 -16.53
C GLY A 143 11.88 -21.60 -16.22
N THR A 144 11.37 -21.80 -15.00
CA THR A 144 10.09 -21.27 -14.49
C THR A 144 10.20 -20.97 -13.00
N CYS A 145 9.43 -19.97 -12.53
CA CYS A 145 9.35 -19.65 -11.10
C CYS A 145 7.94 -19.15 -10.73
N GLU A 146 7.61 -19.22 -9.45
CA GLU A 146 6.53 -18.44 -8.88
C GLU A 146 7.11 -17.09 -8.44
N TRP A 147 6.87 -16.05 -9.27
CA TRP A 147 7.54 -14.77 -9.17
C TRP A 147 7.35 -14.07 -7.82
N VAL A 148 6.16 -14.15 -7.24
CA VAL A 148 5.84 -13.43 -6.00
C VAL A 148 6.58 -14.04 -4.82
N SER A 149 6.48 -15.36 -4.63
CA SER A 149 7.06 -16.04 -3.47
C SER A 149 8.55 -16.29 -3.59
N GLU A 150 9.07 -16.46 -4.83
CA GLU A 150 10.47 -16.79 -5.05
C GLU A 150 11.36 -15.57 -5.30
N PHE A 151 10.76 -14.43 -5.69
CA PHE A 151 11.55 -13.22 -5.99
C PHE A 151 10.97 -11.93 -5.38
N ALA A 152 9.73 -11.56 -5.69
CA ALA A 152 9.20 -10.23 -5.39
C ALA A 152 9.00 -9.97 -3.88
N LEU A 153 8.67 -10.97 -3.09
CA LEU A 153 8.58 -10.89 -1.63
C LEU A 153 9.93 -11.03 -0.94
N PRO A 154 10.77 -12.04 -1.27
CA PRO A 154 12.06 -12.22 -0.61
C PRO A 154 13.02 -11.04 -0.81
N LEU A 155 13.12 -10.49 -2.00
CA LEU A 155 14.09 -9.43 -2.30
C LEU A 155 13.99 -8.22 -1.34
N PRO A 156 12.88 -7.51 -1.24
CA PRO A 156 12.76 -6.38 -0.31
C PRO A 156 12.79 -6.84 1.15
N GLY A 157 12.24 -8.01 1.46
CA GLY A 157 12.22 -8.56 2.82
C GLY A 157 13.64 -8.79 3.36
N MET A 158 14.48 -9.48 2.61
CA MET A 158 15.87 -9.75 2.97
C MET A 158 16.69 -8.46 3.09
N PHE A 159 16.51 -7.55 2.11
CA PHE A 159 17.25 -6.30 2.13
C PHE A 159 16.89 -5.43 3.34
N ILE A 160 15.61 -5.26 3.66
CA ILE A 160 15.15 -4.47 4.82
C ILE A 160 15.61 -5.13 6.13
N ALA A 161 15.56 -6.44 6.24
CA ALA A 161 16.05 -7.15 7.42
C ALA A 161 17.51 -6.86 7.70
N GLU A 162 18.36 -6.92 6.68
CA GLU A 162 19.77 -6.58 6.81
C GLU A 162 19.98 -5.12 7.24
N GLN A 163 19.19 -4.18 6.68
CA GLN A 163 19.26 -2.77 7.09
C GLN A 163 18.86 -2.56 8.56
N LEU A 164 17.99 -3.41 9.09
CA LEU A 164 17.58 -3.41 10.51
C LEU A 164 18.49 -4.22 11.41
N GLY A 165 19.54 -4.86 10.86
CA GLY A 165 20.45 -5.74 11.60
C GLY A 165 19.83 -7.07 12.00
N LEU A 166 18.73 -7.46 11.35
CA LEU A 166 18.10 -8.76 11.56
C LEU A 166 18.78 -9.83 10.71
N ARG A 167 18.86 -11.04 11.23
CA ARG A 167 19.37 -12.17 10.46
C ARG A 167 18.30 -12.62 9.46
N VAL A 168 18.69 -12.78 8.19
CA VAL A 168 17.79 -13.15 7.08
C VAL A 168 17.12 -14.52 7.32
N ASP A 169 17.84 -15.45 7.93
CA ASP A 169 17.32 -16.77 8.35
C ASP A 169 16.12 -16.63 9.32
N CYS A 170 16.08 -15.63 10.17
CA CYS A 170 14.94 -15.37 11.05
C CYS A 170 13.66 -14.97 10.30
N LEU A 171 13.76 -14.29 9.16
CA LEU A 171 12.60 -13.86 8.38
C LEU A 171 11.94 -15.02 7.62
N LEU A 172 12.71 -15.96 7.15
CA LEU A 172 12.19 -17.14 6.45
C LEU A 172 11.38 -18.07 7.39
N TYR A 173 11.71 -18.05 8.70
CA TYR A 173 11.01 -18.84 9.71
C TYR A 173 9.74 -18.18 10.27
N THR A 174 9.60 -16.85 10.16
CA THR A 174 8.44 -16.12 10.71
C THR A 174 7.33 -15.85 9.69
N SER A 175 7.58 -16.06 8.40
CA SER A 175 6.54 -16.05 7.38
C SER A 175 5.89 -17.43 7.31
N PRO A 176 4.59 -17.57 7.67
CA PRO A 176 3.92 -18.86 7.50
C PRO A 176 3.95 -19.23 6.02
N SER A 177 4.50 -20.41 5.74
CA SER A 177 4.49 -20.99 4.39
C SER A 177 3.04 -21.07 3.88
N PRO A 178 2.78 -20.83 2.58
CA PRO A 178 1.47 -21.09 1.99
C PRO A 178 0.94 -22.51 2.27
N ARG A 179 1.83 -23.46 2.60
CA ARG A 179 1.48 -24.85 2.99
C ARG A 179 0.94 -24.97 4.42
N ASP A 180 1.17 -23.97 5.27
CA ASP A 180 0.72 -23.96 6.67
C ASP A 180 -0.68 -23.35 6.83
N ARG A 181 -1.32 -22.93 5.73
CA ARG A 181 -2.70 -22.47 5.66
C ARG A 181 -3.60 -23.58 5.16
N GLY A 182 -3.60 -24.68 5.89
CA GLY A 182 -4.55 -25.78 5.67
C GLY A 182 -5.95 -25.43 6.17
#